data_e11b2355bb8074b20422ae84f110b11c
#
_entry.id   e11b2355bb8074b20422ae84f110b11c
#
_cell.length_a   1.000
_cell.length_b   1.000
_cell.length_c   1.000
_cell.angle_alpha   90.00
_cell.angle_beta   90.00
_cell.angle_gamma   90.00
#
_symmetry.space_group_name_H-M   'P 1'
#
loop_
_entity.id
_entity.type
_entity.pdbx_description
1 polymer ?
#
loop_
_entity_poly.entity_id
_entity_poly.type
_entity_poly.pdbx_seq_one_letter_code
_entity_poly.pdbx_strand_id
1 'polypeptide(L)'
;MTWHDIIRLHVAGSAGMSKGVVPLRWSDVPDSLQSLANRMKVALDPGVPVEIAPSWLGARAMVSARGRRGNRIRLGGALAARLSPEALDGVMAHELAHLKCMHWELLLAGATLAALAGIALGLAVDLPIALRLLLGGGFLIVSTGALSWIAEYEADSVAAQFVGYDVMALTLRELRDSGFRTRAEFTHPPDGSRVRQLLLAHWWRSRRD
;
A
#
# COMPACT_ATOMS: atom_id res chain seq x y z
N MET A 1 4.55 -14.30 -21.14
CA MET A 1 4.36 -12.83 -21.08
C MET A 1 4.48 -12.42 -19.62
N THR A 2 5.40 -11.54 -19.30
CA THR A 2 5.59 -11.06 -17.94
C THR A 2 4.54 -9.99 -17.59
N TRP A 3 4.34 -9.75 -16.31
CA TRP A 3 3.49 -8.63 -15.84
C TRP A 3 3.94 -7.28 -16.42
N HIS A 4 5.26 -7.10 -16.51
CA HIS A 4 5.88 -5.92 -17.09
C HIS A 4 5.55 -5.75 -18.58
N ASP A 5 5.49 -6.86 -19.35
CA ASP A 5 5.11 -6.83 -20.77
C ASP A 5 3.64 -6.43 -20.95
N ILE A 6 2.75 -6.97 -20.09
CA ILE A 6 1.32 -6.62 -20.10
C ILE A 6 1.15 -5.12 -19.86
N ILE A 7 1.80 -4.58 -18.83
CA ILE A 7 1.69 -3.17 -18.50
C ILE A 7 2.26 -2.29 -19.60
N ARG A 8 3.45 -2.61 -20.14
CA ARG A 8 4.05 -1.86 -21.24
C ARG A 8 3.17 -1.83 -22.49
N LEU A 9 2.59 -2.96 -22.87
CA LEU A 9 1.67 -3.03 -24.01
C LEU A 9 0.44 -2.15 -23.82
N HIS A 10 -0.13 -2.14 -22.59
CA HIS A 10 -1.31 -1.33 -22.29
C HIS A 10 -0.98 0.16 -22.19
N VAL A 11 0.18 0.53 -21.64
CA VAL A 11 0.64 1.91 -21.59
C VAL A 11 1.00 2.44 -22.98
N ALA A 12 1.69 1.65 -23.81
CA ALA A 12 2.02 2.02 -25.19
C ALA A 12 0.78 2.13 -26.08
N GLY A 13 -0.17 1.21 -25.95
CA GLY A 13 -1.43 1.23 -26.71
C GLY A 13 -2.36 2.39 -26.30
N SER A 14 -2.21 2.94 -25.11
CA SER A 14 -3.02 4.06 -24.61
C SER A 14 -2.48 5.45 -25.00
N ALA A 15 -1.33 5.54 -25.64
CA ALA A 15 -0.75 6.82 -26.07
C ALA A 15 -1.60 7.62 -27.08
N GLY A 16 -2.59 6.96 -27.70
CA GLY A 16 -3.56 7.58 -28.60
C GLY A 16 -5.01 7.64 -28.08
N MET A 17 -5.30 7.02 -26.93
CA MET A 17 -6.64 6.97 -26.36
C MET A 17 -6.75 7.89 -25.14
N SER A 18 -7.70 8.78 -25.15
CA SER A 18 -8.00 9.70 -24.06
C SER A 18 -8.14 8.94 -22.72
N LYS A 19 -7.27 9.23 -21.76
CA LYS A 19 -7.41 9.04 -20.29
C LYS A 19 -8.16 7.78 -19.77
N GLY A 20 -8.29 6.71 -20.57
CA GLY A 20 -9.04 5.53 -20.19
C GLY A 20 -8.25 4.64 -19.23
N VAL A 21 -8.85 4.28 -18.11
CA VAL A 21 -8.37 3.17 -17.26
C VAL A 21 -8.58 1.87 -18.03
N VAL A 22 -7.53 1.06 -18.16
CA VAL A 22 -7.67 -0.26 -18.76
C VAL A 22 -8.06 -1.24 -17.65
N PRO A 23 -9.28 -1.79 -17.68
CA PRO A 23 -9.70 -2.78 -16.73
C PRO A 23 -9.17 -4.16 -17.15
N LEU A 24 -8.37 -4.77 -16.29
CA LEU A 24 -8.02 -6.18 -16.32
C LEU A 24 -8.79 -6.90 -15.20
N ARG A 25 -8.91 -8.21 -15.31
CA ARG A 25 -9.40 -9.03 -14.21
C ARG A 25 -8.23 -9.71 -13.52
N TRP A 26 -8.39 -10.09 -12.27
CA TRP A 26 -7.35 -10.84 -11.56
C TRP A 26 -7.00 -12.16 -12.29
N SER A 27 -7.97 -12.77 -12.98
CA SER A 27 -7.73 -13.94 -13.84
C SER A 27 -6.76 -13.69 -15.00
N ASP A 28 -6.62 -12.43 -15.44
CA ASP A 28 -5.80 -12.07 -16.60
C ASP A 28 -4.37 -11.67 -16.20
N VAL A 29 -4.11 -11.65 -14.87
CA VAL A 29 -2.80 -11.36 -14.29
C VAL A 29 -1.89 -12.59 -14.39
N PRO A 30 -0.59 -12.42 -14.64
CA PRO A 30 0.34 -13.55 -14.76
C PRO A 30 0.31 -14.51 -13.57
N ASP A 31 0.52 -15.79 -13.85
CA ASP A 31 0.52 -16.87 -12.87
C ASP A 31 1.52 -16.63 -11.73
N SER A 32 2.63 -15.94 -11.99
CA SER A 32 3.61 -15.57 -10.96
C SER A 32 2.99 -14.72 -9.85
N LEU A 33 2.17 -13.73 -10.22
CA LEU A 33 1.52 -12.86 -9.26
C LEU A 33 0.33 -13.54 -8.57
N GLN A 34 -0.42 -14.37 -9.30
CA GLN A 34 -1.46 -15.21 -8.70
C GLN A 34 -0.85 -16.20 -7.70
N SER A 35 0.29 -16.81 -8.05
CA SER A 35 1.05 -17.68 -7.16
C SER A 35 1.55 -16.93 -5.92
N LEU A 36 2.01 -15.69 -6.08
CA LEU A 36 2.40 -14.84 -4.95
C LEU A 36 1.23 -14.60 -4.00
N ALA A 37 0.06 -14.20 -4.52
CA ALA A 37 -1.14 -14.01 -3.70
C ALA A 37 -1.55 -15.30 -2.97
N ASN A 38 -1.49 -16.44 -3.64
CA ASN A 38 -1.78 -17.74 -3.04
C ASN A 38 -0.78 -18.08 -1.92
N ARG A 39 0.52 -17.88 -2.12
CA ARG A 39 1.55 -18.06 -1.08
C ARG A 39 1.31 -17.14 0.11
N MET A 40 0.89 -15.91 -0.14
CA MET A 40 0.52 -14.95 0.89
C MET A 40 -0.82 -15.28 1.56
N LYS A 41 -1.56 -16.28 1.07
CA LYS A 41 -2.92 -16.65 1.53
C LYS A 41 -3.92 -15.49 1.40
N VAL A 42 -3.76 -14.67 0.38
CA VAL A 42 -4.70 -13.61 0.01
C VAL A 42 -5.68 -14.19 -0.99
N ALA A 43 -6.89 -14.47 -0.54
CA ALA A 43 -7.95 -14.95 -1.41
C ALA A 43 -8.53 -13.79 -2.22
N LEU A 44 -8.19 -13.72 -3.51
CA LEU A 44 -8.78 -12.79 -4.47
C LEU A 44 -9.76 -13.54 -5.37
N ASP A 45 -10.94 -12.96 -5.56
CA ASP A 45 -11.89 -13.45 -6.55
C ASP A 45 -11.30 -13.26 -7.96
N PRO A 46 -11.40 -14.24 -8.87
CA PRO A 46 -10.94 -14.11 -10.25
C PRO A 46 -11.48 -12.87 -10.99
N GLY A 47 -12.65 -12.40 -10.60
CA GLY A 47 -13.29 -11.21 -11.14
C GLY A 47 -12.82 -9.88 -10.54
N VAL A 48 -11.88 -9.88 -9.58
CA VAL A 48 -11.35 -8.65 -8.99
C VAL A 48 -10.75 -7.76 -10.08
N PRO A 49 -11.22 -6.51 -10.23
CA PRO A 49 -10.69 -5.61 -11.24
C PRO A 49 -9.25 -5.18 -10.88
N VAL A 50 -8.37 -5.33 -11.85
CA VAL A 50 -7.01 -4.80 -11.83
C VAL A 50 -6.97 -3.64 -12.82
N GLU A 51 -6.86 -2.42 -12.33
CA GLU A 51 -6.91 -1.21 -13.13
C GLU A 51 -5.49 -0.67 -13.34
N ILE A 52 -5.10 -0.53 -14.60
CA ILE A 52 -3.91 0.22 -14.97
C ILE A 52 -4.37 1.62 -15.36
N ALA A 53 -3.94 2.63 -14.61
CA ALA A 53 -4.30 4.03 -14.84
C ALA A 53 -3.12 4.77 -15.50
N PRO A 54 -3.09 4.96 -16.84
CA PRO A 54 -1.94 5.51 -17.57
C PRO A 54 -1.57 6.93 -17.14
N SER A 55 -2.57 7.73 -16.83
CA SER A 55 -2.43 9.16 -16.55
C SER A 55 -2.56 9.51 -15.06
N TRP A 56 -2.79 8.56 -14.20
CA TRP A 56 -2.89 8.85 -12.78
C TRP A 56 -1.49 9.07 -12.23
N LEU A 57 -1.34 10.23 -11.67
CA LEU A 57 -0.15 10.76 -11.05
C LEU A 57 0.54 9.71 -10.19
N GLY A 58 1.57 9.17 -10.72
CA GLY A 58 2.62 8.45 -10.09
C GLY A 58 2.22 7.57 -8.91
N ALA A 59 2.37 6.29 -9.03
CA ALA A 59 2.70 5.42 -7.91
C ALA A 59 1.70 5.33 -6.76
N ARG A 60 0.47 5.02 -7.01
CA ARG A 60 -0.41 4.50 -5.97
C ARG A 60 -1.00 3.19 -6.47
N ALA A 61 -0.41 2.09 -6.09
CA ALA A 61 -1.16 0.88 -6.00
C ALA A 61 -2.16 1.10 -4.85
N MET A 62 -3.43 1.07 -5.13
CA MET A 62 -4.48 1.17 -4.11
C MET A 62 -5.27 -0.13 -4.14
N VAL A 63 -5.21 -0.84 -3.05
CA VAL A 63 -6.15 -1.91 -2.81
C VAL A 63 -7.30 -1.33 -2.00
N SER A 64 -8.47 -1.23 -2.63
CA SER A 64 -9.67 -0.75 -1.98
C SER A 64 -10.46 -1.94 -1.47
N ALA A 65 -10.39 -2.21 -0.18
CA ALA A 65 -11.19 -3.22 0.48
C ALA A 65 -12.60 -2.67 0.77
N ARG A 66 -13.50 -2.76 -0.20
CA ARG A 66 -14.94 -2.70 0.07
C ARG A 66 -15.49 -4.12 0.17
N GLY A 67 -15.16 -4.82 1.26
CA GLY A 67 -15.57 -6.21 1.46
C GLY A 67 -15.04 -7.15 0.35
N ARG A 68 -15.30 -8.46 0.42
CA ARG A 68 -14.82 -9.45 -0.56
C ARG A 68 -15.22 -9.15 -2.03
N ARG A 69 -16.27 -8.35 -2.26
CA ARG A 69 -16.77 -7.97 -3.61
C ARG A 69 -16.28 -6.62 -4.11
N GLY A 70 -15.51 -5.88 -3.31
CA GLY A 70 -15.08 -4.53 -3.67
C GLY A 70 -13.56 -4.35 -3.74
N ASN A 71 -12.81 -5.44 -3.62
CA ASN A 71 -11.36 -5.39 -3.77
C ASN A 71 -11.03 -4.91 -5.18
N ARG A 72 -10.12 -3.96 -5.26
CA ARG A 72 -9.71 -3.36 -6.53
C ARG A 72 -8.21 -3.11 -6.44
N ILE A 73 -7.48 -3.66 -7.37
CA ILE A 73 -6.04 -3.39 -7.49
C ILE A 73 -5.90 -2.29 -8.53
N ARG A 74 -5.25 -1.18 -8.17
CA ARG A 74 -5.02 -0.09 -9.09
C ARG A 74 -3.53 0.22 -9.14
N LEU A 75 -2.97 0.21 -10.35
CA LEU A 75 -1.56 0.47 -10.61
C LEU A 75 -1.40 1.67 -11.53
N GLY A 76 -0.50 2.59 -11.19
CA GLY A 76 -0.14 3.70 -12.05
C GLY A 76 0.75 3.25 -13.20
N GLY A 77 0.34 3.50 -14.44
CA GLY A 77 1.12 3.12 -15.62
C GLY A 77 2.51 3.75 -15.67
N ALA A 78 2.62 5.01 -15.21
CA ALA A 78 3.90 5.70 -15.14
C ALA A 78 4.87 5.07 -14.12
N LEU A 79 4.35 4.51 -13.03
CA LEU A 79 5.13 3.75 -12.05
C LEU A 79 5.66 2.47 -12.69
N ALA A 80 4.74 1.68 -13.26
CA ALA A 80 5.07 0.41 -13.88
C ALA A 80 6.07 0.53 -15.04
N ALA A 81 6.08 1.66 -15.75
CA ALA A 81 7.03 1.89 -16.83
C ALA A 81 8.44 2.25 -16.35
N ARG A 82 8.60 2.70 -15.10
CA ARG A 82 9.88 3.18 -14.55
C ARG A 82 10.55 2.20 -13.61
N LEU A 83 9.80 1.27 -13.04
CA LEU A 83 10.33 0.25 -12.14
C LEU A 83 10.89 -0.94 -12.91
N SER A 84 11.89 -1.59 -12.34
CA SER A 84 12.32 -2.92 -12.77
C SER A 84 11.19 -3.95 -12.53
N PRO A 85 11.19 -5.08 -13.25
CA PRO A 85 10.23 -6.15 -13.02
C PRO A 85 10.20 -6.62 -11.55
N GLU A 86 11.37 -6.75 -10.94
CA GLU A 86 11.55 -7.17 -9.55
C GLU A 86 10.97 -6.14 -8.57
N ALA A 87 11.19 -4.85 -8.83
CA ALA A 87 10.61 -3.78 -8.00
C ALA A 87 9.09 -3.71 -8.16
N LEU A 88 8.56 -4.00 -9.33
CA LEU A 88 7.12 -4.07 -9.55
C LEU A 88 6.50 -5.24 -8.78
N ASP A 89 7.14 -6.41 -8.75
CA ASP A 89 6.72 -7.55 -7.92
C ASP A 89 6.72 -7.16 -6.44
N GLY A 90 7.72 -6.40 -5.99
CA GLY A 90 7.77 -5.85 -4.63
C GLY A 90 6.62 -4.91 -4.31
N VAL A 91 6.26 -4.00 -5.23
CA VAL A 91 5.07 -3.13 -5.08
C VAL A 91 3.81 -3.98 -4.95
N MET A 92 3.63 -4.98 -5.81
CA MET A 92 2.44 -5.84 -5.75
C MET A 92 2.38 -6.68 -4.48
N ALA A 93 3.53 -7.18 -4.00
CA ALA A 93 3.61 -7.89 -2.72
C ALA A 93 3.21 -6.99 -1.54
N HIS A 94 3.65 -5.73 -1.55
CA HIS A 94 3.28 -4.74 -0.55
C HIS A 94 1.76 -4.48 -0.52
N GLU A 95 1.15 -4.31 -1.68
CA GLU A 95 -0.31 -4.10 -1.77
C GLU A 95 -1.09 -5.35 -1.31
N LEU A 96 -0.62 -6.54 -1.69
CA LEU A 96 -1.20 -7.79 -1.20
C LEU A 96 -1.04 -7.95 0.32
N ALA A 97 0.04 -7.44 0.90
CA ALA A 97 0.25 -7.45 2.35
C ALA A 97 -0.78 -6.57 3.08
N HIS A 98 -1.16 -5.42 2.52
CA HIS A 98 -2.24 -4.62 3.08
C HIS A 98 -3.57 -5.37 3.15
N LEU A 99 -3.89 -6.17 2.11
CA LEU A 99 -5.08 -7.05 2.14
C LEU A 99 -4.96 -8.16 3.16
N LYS A 100 -3.79 -8.81 3.22
CA LYS A 100 -3.53 -9.91 4.16
C LYS A 100 -3.70 -9.47 5.61
N CYS A 101 -3.16 -8.31 5.95
CA CYS A 101 -3.15 -7.78 7.32
C CYS A 101 -4.43 -6.99 7.68
N MET A 102 -5.37 -6.86 6.75
CA MET A 102 -6.62 -6.12 6.96
C MET A 102 -6.37 -4.68 7.46
N HIS A 103 -5.35 -4.03 6.90
CA HIS A 103 -4.91 -2.71 7.40
C HIS A 103 -6.01 -1.66 7.33
N TRP A 104 -6.88 -1.73 6.33
CA TRP A 104 -8.01 -0.79 6.22
C TRP A 104 -9.00 -0.94 7.38
N GLU A 105 -9.34 -2.16 7.73
CA GLU A 105 -10.23 -2.47 8.85
C GLU A 105 -9.62 -2.04 10.19
N LEU A 106 -8.33 -2.28 10.36
CA LEU A 106 -7.58 -1.85 11.55
C LEU A 106 -7.49 -0.32 11.64
N LEU A 107 -7.23 0.36 10.54
CA LEU A 107 -7.22 1.83 10.49
C LEU A 107 -8.59 2.42 10.82
N LEU A 108 -9.67 1.85 10.27
CA LEU A 108 -11.03 2.30 10.56
C LEU A 108 -11.40 2.06 12.03
N ALA A 109 -11.11 0.87 12.56
CA ALA A 109 -11.35 0.56 13.97
C ALA A 109 -10.54 1.47 14.89
N GLY A 110 -9.26 1.68 14.59
CA GLY A 110 -8.39 2.57 15.37
C GLY A 110 -8.84 4.02 15.32
N ALA A 111 -9.25 4.53 14.16
CA ALA A 111 -9.81 5.87 14.02
C ALA A 111 -11.12 6.03 14.81
N THR A 112 -11.99 5.01 14.78
CA THR A 112 -13.24 5.01 15.56
C THR A 112 -12.96 5.04 17.05
N LEU A 113 -12.05 4.19 17.55
CA LEU A 113 -11.65 4.16 18.95
C LEU A 113 -11.00 5.48 19.38
N ALA A 114 -10.16 6.07 18.54
CA ALA A 114 -9.54 7.37 18.81
C ALA A 114 -10.60 8.49 18.90
N ALA A 115 -11.59 8.49 18.01
CA ALA A 115 -12.69 9.44 18.05
C ALA A 115 -13.52 9.30 19.34
N LEU A 116 -13.88 8.06 19.71
CA LEU A 116 -14.62 7.78 20.96
C LEU A 116 -13.82 8.19 22.19
N ALA A 117 -12.52 7.90 22.24
CA ALA A 117 -11.64 8.32 23.34
C ALA A 117 -11.55 9.85 23.42
N GLY A 118 -11.43 10.53 22.29
CA GLY A 118 -11.43 12.01 22.26
C GLY A 118 -12.74 12.62 22.77
N ILE A 119 -13.88 12.04 22.40
CA ILE A 119 -15.20 12.45 22.93
C ILE A 119 -15.27 12.21 24.43
N ALA A 120 -14.91 11.01 24.92
CA ALA A 120 -14.95 10.67 26.34
C ALA A 120 -14.05 11.60 27.16
N LEU A 121 -12.84 11.88 26.69
CA LEU A 121 -11.93 12.83 27.33
C LEU A 121 -12.53 14.22 27.35
N GLY A 122 -13.12 14.69 26.26
CA GLY A 122 -13.79 16.00 26.18
C GLY A 122 -14.97 16.13 27.14
N LEU A 123 -15.67 15.05 27.44
CA LEU A 123 -16.77 15.03 28.41
C LEU A 123 -16.27 14.97 29.86
N ALA A 124 -15.13 14.30 30.12
CA ALA A 124 -14.56 14.13 31.43
C ALA A 124 -13.86 15.39 31.97
N VAL A 125 -13.39 16.26 31.06
CA VAL A 125 -12.67 17.49 31.43
C VAL A 125 -13.56 18.69 31.12
N ASP A 126 -13.72 19.57 32.09
CA ASP A 126 -14.54 20.79 31.95
C ASP A 126 -13.78 21.87 31.15
N LEU A 127 -13.71 21.65 29.83
CA LEU A 127 -13.06 22.55 28.88
C LEU A 127 -14.09 23.24 27.98
N PRO A 128 -13.79 24.44 27.46
CA PRO A 128 -14.59 25.05 26.41
C PRO A 128 -14.73 24.11 25.20
N ILE A 129 -15.92 24.12 24.60
CA ILE A 129 -16.25 23.20 23.46
C ILE A 129 -15.21 23.26 22.34
N ALA A 130 -14.72 24.47 22.03
CA ALA A 130 -13.71 24.63 20.97
C ALA A 130 -12.42 23.89 21.32
N LEU A 131 -11.98 23.89 22.57
CA LEU A 131 -10.77 23.19 23.01
C LEU A 131 -10.99 21.66 23.03
N ARG A 132 -12.18 21.17 23.39
CA ARG A 132 -12.55 19.75 23.29
C ARG A 132 -12.46 19.24 21.86
N LEU A 133 -13.01 20.00 20.90
CA LEU A 133 -12.97 19.67 19.48
C LEU A 133 -11.53 19.68 18.93
N LEU A 134 -10.72 20.66 19.34
CA LEU A 134 -9.31 20.73 18.95
C LEU A 134 -8.51 19.53 19.45
N LEU A 135 -8.66 19.18 20.73
CA LEU A 135 -7.96 18.04 21.33
C LEU A 135 -8.41 16.71 20.72
N GLY A 136 -9.73 16.50 20.58
CA GLY A 136 -10.29 15.29 19.98
C GLY A 136 -9.87 15.14 18.52
N GLY A 137 -9.95 16.21 17.73
CA GLY A 137 -9.49 16.22 16.33
C GLY A 137 -7.99 16.00 16.20
N GLY A 138 -7.19 16.64 17.03
CA GLY A 138 -5.74 16.46 17.07
C GLY A 138 -5.35 15.01 17.43
N PHE A 139 -6.01 14.44 18.44
CA PHE A 139 -5.78 13.04 18.82
C PHE A 139 -6.13 12.07 17.72
N LEU A 140 -7.28 12.26 17.04
CA LEU A 140 -7.70 11.45 15.90
C LEU A 140 -6.67 11.53 14.76
N ILE A 141 -6.22 12.74 14.42
CA ILE A 141 -5.23 12.95 13.35
C ILE A 141 -3.92 12.22 13.68
N VAL A 142 -3.35 12.45 14.86
CA VAL A 142 -2.08 11.85 15.27
C VAL A 142 -2.18 10.32 15.33
N SER A 143 -3.27 9.79 15.89
CA SER A 143 -3.49 8.35 15.99
C SER A 143 -3.61 7.70 14.61
N THR A 144 -4.36 8.33 13.70
CA THR A 144 -4.52 7.81 12.33
C THR A 144 -3.20 7.81 11.57
N GLY A 145 -2.40 8.87 11.71
CA GLY A 145 -1.07 8.94 11.12
C GLY A 145 -0.14 7.85 11.66
N ALA A 146 -0.09 7.68 12.98
CA ALA A 146 0.74 6.65 13.62
C ALA A 146 0.34 5.23 13.18
N LEU A 147 -0.97 4.92 13.18
CA LEU A 147 -1.48 3.62 12.72
C LEU A 147 -1.17 3.38 11.24
N SER A 148 -1.28 4.41 10.40
CA SER A 148 -0.93 4.30 8.99
C SER A 148 0.55 3.98 8.80
N TRP A 149 1.44 4.60 9.56
CA TRP A 149 2.87 4.30 9.51
C TRP A 149 3.18 2.86 9.95
N ILE A 150 2.54 2.39 11.02
CA ILE A 150 2.67 1.00 11.48
C ILE A 150 2.22 0.03 10.37
N ALA A 151 1.08 0.31 9.74
CA ALA A 151 0.55 -0.50 8.65
C ALA A 151 1.50 -0.57 7.44
N GLU A 152 2.14 0.55 7.06
CA GLU A 152 3.16 0.57 5.99
C GLU A 152 4.37 -0.28 6.34
N TYR A 153 4.89 -0.15 7.56
CA TYR A 153 6.02 -0.94 8.02
C TYR A 153 5.71 -2.44 8.10
N GLU A 154 4.51 -2.79 8.55
CA GLU A 154 4.05 -4.17 8.58
C GLU A 154 3.89 -4.73 7.16
N ALA A 155 3.29 -3.97 6.24
CA ALA A 155 3.14 -4.37 4.85
C ALA A 155 4.49 -4.64 4.18
N ASP A 156 5.49 -3.77 4.38
CA ASP A 156 6.85 -4.00 3.88
C ASP A 156 7.48 -5.27 4.45
N SER A 157 7.34 -5.46 5.77
CA SER A 157 7.91 -6.63 6.44
C SER A 157 7.24 -7.93 6.00
N VAL A 158 5.93 -7.93 5.82
CA VAL A 158 5.17 -9.08 5.31
C VAL A 158 5.52 -9.34 3.86
N ALA A 159 5.52 -8.33 2.99
CA ALA A 159 5.91 -8.48 1.60
C ALA A 159 7.30 -9.09 1.45
N ALA A 160 8.28 -8.57 2.22
CA ALA A 160 9.66 -9.05 2.21
C ALA A 160 9.82 -10.53 2.56
N GLN A 161 8.89 -11.13 3.32
CA GLN A 161 8.90 -12.57 3.61
C GLN A 161 8.60 -13.43 2.38
N PHE A 162 7.91 -12.89 1.39
CA PHE A 162 7.46 -13.60 0.20
C PHE A 162 8.28 -13.31 -1.05
N VAL A 163 8.76 -12.07 -1.23
CA VAL A 163 9.57 -11.67 -2.37
C VAL A 163 11.06 -11.53 -2.04
N GLY A 164 11.42 -11.51 -0.76
CA GLY A 164 12.78 -11.29 -0.29
C GLY A 164 13.04 -9.86 0.19
N TYR A 165 13.89 -9.73 1.20
CA TYR A 165 14.26 -8.43 1.78
C TYR A 165 15.02 -7.54 0.80
N ASP A 166 15.87 -8.14 -0.05
CA ASP A 166 16.64 -7.41 -1.06
C ASP A 166 15.73 -6.82 -2.14
N VAL A 167 14.72 -7.60 -2.59
CA VAL A 167 13.73 -7.13 -3.56
C VAL A 167 12.91 -6.00 -2.97
N MET A 168 12.45 -6.10 -1.72
CA MET A 168 11.72 -4.99 -1.09
C MET A 168 12.59 -3.75 -0.89
N ALA A 169 13.86 -3.91 -0.51
CA ALA A 169 14.79 -2.80 -0.39
C ALA A 169 15.07 -2.14 -1.76
N LEU A 170 15.21 -2.93 -2.82
CA LEU A 170 15.32 -2.45 -4.20
C LEU A 170 14.07 -1.66 -4.59
N THR A 171 12.89 -2.22 -4.36
CA THR A 171 11.59 -1.58 -4.63
C THR A 171 11.51 -0.18 -4.00
N LEU A 172 11.81 -0.07 -2.72
CA LEU A 172 11.76 1.22 -2.02
C LEU A 172 12.80 2.22 -2.53
N ARG A 173 13.98 1.74 -2.96
CA ARG A 173 15.01 2.60 -3.57
C ARG A 173 14.55 3.11 -4.94
N GLU A 174 14.06 2.23 -5.80
CA GLU A 174 13.58 2.62 -7.13
C GLU A 174 12.36 3.55 -7.05
N LEU A 175 11.45 3.33 -6.11
CA LEU A 175 10.34 4.25 -5.83
C LEU A 175 10.85 5.64 -5.47
N ARG A 176 11.81 5.73 -4.56
CA ARG A 176 12.45 6.99 -4.17
C ARG A 176 13.15 7.65 -5.36
N ASP A 177 13.97 6.89 -6.09
CA ASP A 177 14.82 7.41 -7.16
C ASP A 177 14.01 7.81 -8.41
N SER A 178 12.83 7.20 -8.59
CA SER A 178 11.87 7.60 -9.62
C SER A 178 11.17 8.93 -9.33
N GLY A 179 11.37 9.51 -8.15
CA GLY A 179 10.77 10.78 -7.73
C GLY A 179 9.29 10.69 -7.36
N PHE A 180 8.73 9.48 -7.28
CA PHE A 180 7.31 9.29 -6.94
C PHE A 180 7.01 9.55 -5.47
N ARG A 181 7.98 9.30 -4.58
CA ARG A 181 7.88 9.57 -3.14
C ARG A 181 9.17 10.17 -2.62
N THR A 182 9.26 11.49 -2.63
CA THR A 182 10.44 12.20 -2.12
C THR A 182 10.25 12.76 -0.72
N ARG A 183 9.01 12.83 -0.21
CA ARG A 183 8.69 13.46 1.07
C ARG A 183 7.84 12.52 1.92
N ALA A 184 8.07 12.58 3.24
CA ALA A 184 7.16 12.00 4.21
C ALA A 184 5.79 12.64 4.05
N GLU A 185 4.79 11.82 3.79
CA GLU A 185 3.39 12.21 3.86
C GLU A 185 2.85 11.83 5.24
N PHE A 186 1.78 12.49 5.66
CA PHE A 186 1.16 12.21 6.96
C PHE A 186 0.79 10.72 7.12
N THR A 187 0.39 10.07 6.04
CA THR A 187 -0.05 8.67 6.01
C THR A 187 1.04 7.68 5.58
N HIS A 188 2.21 8.15 5.13
CA HIS A 188 3.28 7.29 4.64
C HIS A 188 4.62 7.72 5.24
N PRO A 189 5.35 6.81 5.89
CA PRO A 189 6.68 7.10 6.39
C PRO A 189 7.67 7.33 5.23
N PRO A 190 8.76 8.07 5.46
CA PRO A 190 9.80 8.28 4.45
C PRO A 190 10.40 6.95 4.00
N ASP A 191 10.65 6.79 2.69
CA ASP A 191 11.21 5.56 2.12
C ASP A 191 12.55 5.17 2.77
N GLY A 192 13.38 6.14 3.15
CA GLY A 192 14.64 5.88 3.88
C GLY A 192 14.43 5.22 5.25
N SER A 193 13.37 5.56 5.98
CA SER A 193 13.03 4.91 7.25
C SER A 193 12.49 3.50 7.04
N ARG A 194 11.71 3.28 5.97
CA ARG A 194 11.18 1.98 5.57
C ARG A 194 12.33 1.01 5.23
N VAL A 195 13.29 1.45 4.40
CA VAL A 195 14.49 0.65 4.07
C VAL A 195 15.28 0.30 5.33
N ARG A 196 15.52 1.26 6.23
CA ARG A 196 16.25 1.01 7.49
C ARG A 196 15.54 -0.03 8.34
N GLN A 197 14.23 0.04 8.46
CA GLN A 197 13.46 -0.92 9.24
C GLN A 197 13.49 -2.32 8.62
N LEU A 198 13.39 -2.45 7.30
CA LEU A 198 13.54 -3.73 6.61
C LEU A 198 14.92 -4.36 6.89
N LEU A 199 15.99 -3.58 6.81
CA LEU A 199 17.34 -4.07 7.11
C LEU A 199 17.48 -4.52 8.57
N LEU A 200 16.90 -3.79 9.51
CA LEU A 200 16.86 -4.19 10.92
C LEU A 200 16.05 -5.48 11.12
N ALA A 201 14.88 -5.59 10.50
CA ALA A 201 14.05 -6.79 10.58
C ALA A 201 14.76 -8.02 10.00
N HIS A 202 15.45 -7.85 8.87
CA HIS A 202 16.26 -8.90 8.26
C HIS A 202 17.41 -9.34 9.20
N TRP A 203 18.16 -8.39 9.74
CA TRP A 203 19.27 -8.65 10.68
C TRP A 203 18.79 -9.40 11.95
N TRP A 204 17.65 -9.02 12.52
CA TRP A 204 17.08 -9.70 13.68
C TRP A 204 16.66 -11.14 13.38
N ARG A 205 16.15 -11.41 12.19
CA ARG A 205 15.75 -12.77 11.78
C ARG A 205 16.98 -13.67 11.54
N SER A 206 17.96 -13.17 10.79
CA SER A 206 19.19 -13.94 10.48
C SER A 206 20.03 -14.32 11.70
N ARG A 207 19.70 -13.80 12.87
CA ARG A 207 20.35 -14.18 14.16
C ARG A 207 19.56 -15.21 14.98
N ARG A 208 18.34 -15.51 14.55
CA ARG A 208 17.47 -16.49 15.25
C ARG A 208 17.44 -17.85 14.56
N ASP A 209 17.81 -17.88 13.30
CA ASP A 209 18.01 -19.10 12.49
C ASP A 209 19.48 -19.56 12.61
#